data_ae5033a05cf83492a2f521aba94dc73d
#
_entry.id   ae5033a05cf83492a2f521aba94dc73d
#
_cell.length_a   1.000
_cell.length_b   1.000
_cell.length_c   1.000
_cell.angle_alpha   90.00
_cell.angle_beta   90.00
_cell.angle_gamma   90.00
#
_symmetry.space_group_name_H-M   'P 1'
#
loop_
_entity.id
_entity.type
_entity.pdbx_description
1 polymer ?
#
loop_
_entity_poly.entity_id
_entity_poly.type
_entity_poly.pdbx_seq_one_letter_code
_entity_poly.pdbx_strand_id
1 'polypeptide(L)'
;MDNTENKKIRKGSSDKRAKIIAAARDLFLSDGFDRSSVDAVAAKAGVSKRTVYDYYGDKQNLLLAVVEETSRAVLDMIKQGISDYLWEFEDLEQALILFCEQFVASANGSSDYSALIRLVTMEAANLPSSFLDKLDNATEEGIIRRFTEFGEAGLLDVPDPVMATKHFAALTFLLVFNQPGRTGTMEKEQTKRIITEGVRVFLCAYAPRTVQNENQPSY
;
A
#
# COMPACT_ATOMS: atom_id res chain seq x y z
N MET A 1 27.12 27.16 -20.88
CA MET A 1 27.02 25.91 -21.66
C MET A 1 26.85 24.65 -20.78
N ASP A 2 26.38 24.77 -19.51
CA ASP A 2 26.55 23.67 -18.54
C ASP A 2 25.24 23.01 -18.05
N ASN A 3 24.06 23.47 -18.48
CA ASN A 3 22.80 22.97 -17.92
C ASN A 3 22.17 21.85 -18.75
N THR A 4 22.54 21.68 -20.01
CA THR A 4 21.98 20.70 -20.94
C THR A 4 22.67 19.34 -20.80
N GLU A 5 23.95 19.31 -20.53
CA GLU A 5 24.76 18.11 -20.34
C GLU A 5 24.43 17.40 -19.01
N ASN A 6 24.27 18.18 -17.94
CA ASN A 6 23.88 17.66 -16.62
C ASN A 6 22.46 17.09 -16.62
N LYS A 7 21.54 17.64 -17.42
CA LYS A 7 20.16 17.13 -17.61
C LYS A 7 20.14 15.81 -18.41
N LYS A 8 21.07 15.66 -19.38
CA LYS A 8 21.21 14.46 -20.21
C LYS A 8 21.85 13.29 -19.45
N ILE A 9 22.85 13.58 -18.59
CA ILE A 9 23.50 12.60 -17.69
C ILE A 9 22.50 12.12 -16.63
N ARG A 10 21.73 12.99 -16.00
CA ARG A 10 20.68 12.62 -15.03
C ARG A 10 19.58 11.77 -15.67
N LYS A 11 19.15 12.07 -16.90
CA LYS A 11 18.12 11.30 -17.61
C LYS A 11 18.63 9.90 -17.99
N GLY A 12 19.86 9.77 -18.48
CA GLY A 12 20.46 8.47 -18.81
C GLY A 12 20.70 7.57 -17.58
N SER A 13 20.96 8.17 -16.41
CA SER A 13 21.07 7.47 -15.13
C SER A 13 19.71 6.97 -14.63
N SER A 14 18.66 7.79 -14.71
CA SER A 14 17.29 7.44 -14.35
C SER A 14 16.76 6.29 -15.21
N ASP A 15 16.97 6.34 -16.53
CA ASP A 15 16.52 5.29 -17.46
C ASP A 15 17.20 3.94 -17.18
N LYS A 16 18.50 3.94 -16.86
CA LYS A 16 19.23 2.72 -16.49
C LYS A 16 18.70 2.12 -15.19
N ARG A 17 18.44 2.97 -14.20
CA ARG A 17 17.91 2.55 -12.91
C ARG A 17 16.54 1.88 -13.07
N ALA A 18 15.63 2.51 -13.81
CA ALA A 18 14.31 1.96 -14.11
C ALA A 18 14.38 0.61 -14.83
N LYS A 19 15.29 0.46 -15.83
CA LYS A 19 15.50 -0.81 -16.52
C LYS A 19 16.00 -1.92 -15.60
N ILE A 20 16.95 -1.62 -14.70
CA ILE A 20 17.46 -2.60 -13.73
C ILE A 20 16.36 -3.04 -12.79
N ILE A 21 15.57 -2.12 -12.22
CA ILE A 21 14.44 -2.42 -11.33
C ILE A 21 13.39 -3.30 -12.05
N ALA A 22 12.99 -2.94 -13.27
CA ALA A 22 12.03 -3.72 -14.04
C ALA A 22 12.53 -5.14 -14.31
N ALA A 23 13.79 -5.28 -14.76
CA ALA A 23 14.41 -6.58 -15.01
C ALA A 23 14.53 -7.44 -13.75
N ALA A 24 14.92 -6.83 -12.62
CA ALA A 24 15.03 -7.51 -11.33
C ALA A 24 13.65 -7.95 -10.81
N ARG A 25 12.63 -7.07 -10.88
CA ARG A 25 11.26 -7.39 -10.52
C ARG A 25 10.74 -8.61 -11.27
N ASP A 26 10.89 -8.62 -12.59
CA ASP A 26 10.43 -9.73 -13.41
C ASP A 26 11.11 -11.05 -13.01
N LEU A 27 12.44 -11.05 -12.82
CA LEU A 27 13.19 -12.23 -12.44
C LEU A 27 12.87 -12.71 -11.01
N PHE A 28 12.72 -11.80 -10.06
CA PHE A 28 12.36 -12.17 -8.69
C PHE A 28 10.94 -12.75 -8.62
N LEU A 29 10.01 -12.25 -9.44
CA LEU A 29 8.64 -12.78 -9.51
C LEU A 29 8.55 -14.11 -10.27
N SER A 30 9.40 -14.36 -11.30
CA SER A 30 9.35 -15.58 -12.09
C SER A 30 10.17 -16.71 -11.46
N ASP A 31 11.37 -16.41 -11.03
CA ASP A 31 12.37 -17.40 -10.62
C ASP A 31 12.54 -17.46 -9.08
N GLY A 32 12.13 -16.40 -8.37
CA GLY A 32 12.43 -16.17 -6.97
C GLY A 32 13.79 -15.52 -6.74
N PHE A 33 13.96 -14.90 -5.57
CA PHE A 33 15.21 -14.21 -5.23
C PHE A 33 16.43 -15.14 -5.29
N ASP A 34 16.38 -16.28 -4.61
CA ASP A 34 17.55 -17.15 -4.47
C ASP A 34 18.11 -17.64 -5.82
N ARG A 35 17.24 -18.00 -6.74
CA ARG A 35 17.61 -18.53 -8.06
C ARG A 35 18.01 -17.47 -9.08
N SER A 36 17.59 -16.21 -8.86
CA SER A 36 17.95 -15.09 -9.73
C SER A 36 19.41 -14.68 -9.52
N SER A 37 20.10 -14.26 -10.56
CA SER A 37 21.46 -13.75 -10.49
C SER A 37 21.55 -12.30 -10.96
N VAL A 38 22.52 -11.55 -10.41
CA VAL A 38 22.82 -10.17 -10.87
C VAL A 38 23.24 -10.16 -12.34
N ASP A 39 23.86 -11.25 -12.82
CA ASP A 39 24.23 -11.40 -14.24
C ASP A 39 22.99 -11.48 -15.14
N ALA A 40 21.97 -12.25 -14.71
CA ALA A 40 20.71 -12.34 -15.44
C ALA A 40 19.96 -10.99 -15.45
N VAL A 41 19.96 -10.28 -14.31
CA VAL A 41 19.38 -8.93 -14.22
C VAL A 41 20.10 -7.96 -15.15
N ALA A 42 21.43 -7.94 -15.15
CA ALA A 42 22.24 -7.08 -15.99
C ALA A 42 21.99 -7.35 -17.48
N ALA A 43 21.96 -8.63 -17.86
CA ALA A 43 21.69 -9.06 -19.25
C ALA A 43 20.29 -8.60 -19.69
N LYS A 44 19.24 -8.86 -18.85
CA LYS A 44 17.86 -8.46 -19.16
C LYS A 44 17.67 -6.94 -19.21
N ALA A 45 18.37 -6.20 -18.35
CA ALA A 45 18.34 -4.73 -18.31
C ALA A 45 19.15 -4.07 -19.43
N GLY A 46 20.00 -4.84 -20.16
CA GLY A 46 20.90 -4.30 -21.19
C GLY A 46 22.01 -3.41 -20.61
N VAL A 47 22.52 -3.76 -19.42
CA VAL A 47 23.60 -3.05 -18.73
C VAL A 47 24.72 -3.99 -18.32
N SER A 48 25.89 -3.47 -17.93
CA SER A 48 26.95 -4.29 -17.36
C SER A 48 26.63 -4.71 -15.92
N LYS A 49 27.15 -5.88 -15.49
CA LYS A 49 27.09 -6.34 -14.08
C LYS A 49 27.63 -5.27 -13.14
N ARG A 50 28.74 -4.63 -13.51
CA ARG A 50 29.34 -3.52 -12.75
C ARG A 50 28.35 -2.37 -12.55
N THR A 51 27.56 -2.03 -13.57
CA THR A 51 26.53 -1.00 -13.46
C THR A 51 25.49 -1.34 -12.40
N VAL A 52 25.06 -2.59 -12.32
CA VAL A 52 24.10 -3.02 -11.29
C VAL A 52 24.71 -2.86 -9.89
N TYR A 53 25.95 -3.30 -9.68
CA TYR A 53 26.65 -3.13 -8.41
C TYR A 53 26.93 -1.67 -8.06
N ASP A 54 27.25 -0.83 -9.04
CA ASP A 54 27.48 0.60 -8.82
C ASP A 54 26.19 1.32 -8.32
N TYR A 55 24.99 0.83 -8.70
CA TYR A 55 23.70 1.39 -8.25
C TYR A 55 23.20 0.83 -6.93
N TYR A 56 23.38 -0.45 -6.67
CA TYR A 56 22.68 -1.17 -5.58
C TYR A 56 23.64 -1.85 -4.60
N GLY A 57 24.91 -1.96 -4.91
CA GLY A 57 25.93 -2.59 -4.06
C GLY A 57 25.86 -4.11 -4.07
N ASP A 58 24.69 -4.69 -3.80
CA ASP A 58 24.47 -6.14 -3.77
C ASP A 58 23.05 -6.51 -4.22
N LYS A 59 22.80 -7.82 -4.30
CA LYS A 59 21.50 -8.36 -4.72
C LYS A 59 20.41 -8.12 -3.69
N GLN A 60 20.76 -8.08 -2.40
CA GLN A 60 19.83 -7.82 -1.30
C GLN A 60 19.28 -6.38 -1.39
N ASN A 61 20.17 -5.41 -1.52
CA ASN A 61 19.78 -4.01 -1.71
C ASN A 61 18.99 -3.79 -3.00
N LEU A 62 19.27 -4.57 -4.04
CA LEU A 62 18.46 -4.56 -5.27
C LEU A 62 17.04 -5.08 -5.00
N LEU A 63 16.86 -6.14 -4.19
CA LEU A 63 15.53 -6.61 -3.79
C LEU A 63 14.76 -5.53 -3.02
N LEU A 64 15.39 -4.90 -2.03
CA LEU A 64 14.77 -3.81 -1.27
C LEU A 64 14.31 -2.68 -2.20
N ALA A 65 15.16 -2.27 -3.14
CA ALA A 65 14.84 -1.23 -4.10
C ALA A 65 13.68 -1.63 -5.05
N VAL A 66 13.57 -2.90 -5.43
CA VAL A 66 12.44 -3.42 -6.22
C VAL A 66 11.14 -3.35 -5.43
N VAL A 67 11.16 -3.76 -4.16
CA VAL A 67 9.96 -3.68 -3.30
C VAL A 67 9.57 -2.23 -3.05
N GLU A 68 10.51 -1.34 -2.76
CA GLU A 68 10.25 0.10 -2.60
C GLU A 68 9.63 0.75 -3.84
N GLU A 69 10.15 0.43 -5.02
CA GLU A 69 9.62 0.99 -6.28
C GLU A 69 8.20 0.46 -6.57
N THR A 70 7.98 -0.84 -6.32
CA THR A 70 6.67 -1.46 -6.53
C THR A 70 5.63 -0.94 -5.52
N SER A 71 6.04 -0.70 -4.27
CA SER A 71 5.16 -0.13 -3.23
C SER A 71 4.74 1.32 -3.51
N ARG A 72 5.56 2.07 -4.23
CA ARG A 72 5.27 3.48 -4.55
C ARG A 72 3.96 3.63 -5.32
N ALA A 73 3.70 2.77 -6.30
CA ALA A 73 2.45 2.78 -7.04
C ALA A 73 1.22 2.50 -6.14
N VAL A 74 1.39 1.61 -5.14
CA VAL A 74 0.34 1.31 -4.15
C VAL A 74 0.11 2.49 -3.22
N LEU A 75 1.18 3.14 -2.76
CA LEU A 75 1.08 4.35 -1.94
C LEU A 75 0.38 5.50 -2.68
N ASP A 76 0.67 5.68 -3.96
CA ASP A 76 0.01 6.71 -4.77
C ASP A 76 -1.47 6.38 -4.97
N MET A 77 -1.83 5.11 -5.12
CA MET A 77 -3.23 4.65 -5.19
C MET A 77 -3.98 4.97 -3.88
N ILE A 78 -3.38 4.71 -2.71
CA ILE A 78 -3.97 5.03 -1.40
C ILE A 78 -4.15 6.55 -1.25
N LYS A 79 -3.13 7.34 -1.56
CA LYS A 79 -3.17 8.81 -1.49
C LYS A 79 -4.27 9.38 -2.38
N GLN A 80 -4.38 8.87 -3.61
CA GLN A 80 -5.41 9.30 -4.53
C GLN A 80 -6.81 8.97 -4.00
N GLY A 81 -7.02 7.75 -3.50
CA GLY A 81 -8.30 7.36 -2.91
C GLY A 81 -8.69 8.22 -1.70
N ILE A 82 -7.73 8.55 -0.82
CA ILE A 82 -7.98 9.48 0.30
C ILE A 82 -8.40 10.86 -0.22
N SER A 83 -7.70 11.37 -1.25
CA SER A 83 -8.01 12.67 -1.84
C SER A 83 -9.40 12.70 -2.48
N ASP A 84 -9.78 11.63 -3.17
CA ASP A 84 -11.02 11.60 -3.97
C ASP A 84 -12.26 11.33 -3.11
N TYR A 85 -12.13 10.58 -2.00
CA TYR A 85 -13.29 10.09 -1.26
C TYR A 85 -13.34 10.52 0.21
N LEU A 86 -12.19 10.80 0.83
CA LEU A 86 -12.15 11.09 2.27
C LEU A 86 -11.85 12.56 2.58
N TRP A 87 -11.61 13.42 1.57
CA TRP A 87 -11.30 14.83 1.79
C TRP A 87 -12.56 15.69 1.95
N GLU A 88 -13.49 15.56 1.00
CA GLU A 88 -14.79 16.27 1.02
C GLU A 88 -15.90 15.24 0.84
N PHE A 89 -16.81 15.14 1.80
CA PHE A 89 -17.94 14.20 1.77
C PHE A 89 -19.12 14.75 2.60
N GLU A 90 -20.33 14.32 2.24
CA GLU A 90 -21.55 14.63 2.99
C GLU A 90 -21.87 13.54 4.03
N ASP A 91 -21.52 12.30 3.75
CA ASP A 91 -21.77 11.12 4.57
C ASP A 91 -20.49 10.29 4.73
N LEU A 92 -20.04 10.12 5.98
CA LEU A 92 -18.79 9.41 6.29
C LEU A 92 -18.89 7.92 5.98
N GLU A 93 -20.03 7.26 6.22
CA GLU A 93 -20.22 5.83 5.90
C GLU A 93 -20.05 5.61 4.42
N GLN A 94 -20.74 6.40 3.60
CA GLN A 94 -20.65 6.30 2.15
C GLN A 94 -19.24 6.63 1.63
N ALA A 95 -18.58 7.63 2.18
CA ALA A 95 -17.21 7.99 1.82
C ALA A 95 -16.21 6.85 2.08
N LEU A 96 -16.28 6.22 3.25
CA LEU A 96 -15.44 5.08 3.60
C LEU A 96 -15.73 3.86 2.72
N ILE A 97 -17.00 3.59 2.40
CA ILE A 97 -17.39 2.49 1.49
C ILE A 97 -16.79 2.73 0.09
N LEU A 98 -16.97 3.93 -0.48
CA LEU A 98 -16.45 4.27 -1.81
C LEU A 98 -14.93 4.21 -1.86
N PHE A 99 -14.25 4.71 -0.83
CA PHE A 99 -12.80 4.58 -0.70
C PHE A 99 -12.35 3.11 -0.76
N CYS A 100 -12.99 2.23 0.02
CA CYS A 100 -12.66 0.81 0.03
C CYS A 100 -12.98 0.12 -1.30
N GLU A 101 -14.15 0.37 -1.89
CA GLU A 101 -14.56 -0.21 -3.18
C GLU A 101 -13.58 0.18 -4.29
N GLN A 102 -13.19 1.46 -4.35
CA GLN A 102 -12.24 1.96 -5.33
C GLN A 102 -10.84 1.39 -5.13
N PHE A 103 -10.37 1.30 -3.87
CA PHE A 103 -9.08 0.69 -3.58
C PHE A 103 -9.05 -0.77 -4.03
N VAL A 104 -10.06 -1.57 -3.66
CA VAL A 104 -10.15 -3.00 -4.05
C VAL A 104 -10.25 -3.16 -5.57
N ALA A 105 -11.02 -2.31 -6.26
CA ALA A 105 -11.13 -2.34 -7.71
C ALA A 105 -9.78 -2.03 -8.38
N SER A 106 -9.09 -1.00 -7.91
CA SER A 106 -7.77 -0.59 -8.40
C SER A 106 -6.71 -1.64 -8.12
N ALA A 107 -6.70 -2.23 -6.90
CA ALA A 107 -5.78 -3.29 -6.51
C ALA A 107 -5.96 -4.55 -7.37
N ASN A 108 -7.21 -4.96 -7.65
CA ASN A 108 -7.51 -6.12 -8.50
C ASN A 108 -7.09 -5.91 -9.96
N GLY A 109 -7.11 -4.67 -10.46
CA GLY A 109 -6.65 -4.30 -11.80
C GLY A 109 -5.16 -3.98 -11.90
N SER A 110 -4.47 -3.85 -10.76
CA SER A 110 -3.07 -3.40 -10.72
C SER A 110 -2.08 -4.57 -10.74
N SER A 111 -1.21 -4.59 -11.77
CA SER A 111 -0.05 -5.49 -11.81
C SER A 111 0.95 -5.19 -10.69
N ASP A 112 1.11 -3.93 -10.28
CA ASP A 112 2.05 -3.51 -9.25
C ASP A 112 1.59 -3.92 -7.86
N TYR A 113 0.29 -3.81 -7.54
CA TYR A 113 -0.26 -4.33 -6.29
C TYR A 113 -0.06 -5.85 -6.17
N SER A 114 -0.42 -6.59 -7.22
CA SER A 114 -0.23 -8.04 -7.28
C SER A 114 1.24 -8.44 -7.16
N ALA A 115 2.13 -7.68 -7.82
CA ALA A 115 3.58 -7.89 -7.75
C ALA A 115 4.11 -7.60 -6.33
N LEU A 116 3.66 -6.52 -5.68
CA LEU A 116 4.08 -6.17 -4.31
C LEU A 116 3.71 -7.28 -3.32
N ILE A 117 2.44 -7.70 -3.32
CA ILE A 117 1.97 -8.77 -2.42
C ILE A 117 2.76 -10.07 -2.65
N ARG A 118 3.00 -10.44 -3.92
CA ARG A 118 3.79 -11.64 -4.24
C ARG A 118 5.24 -11.50 -3.78
N LEU A 119 5.90 -10.38 -4.04
CA LEU A 119 7.29 -10.14 -3.60
C LEU A 119 7.41 -10.20 -2.08
N VAL A 120 6.56 -9.48 -1.36
CA VAL A 120 6.59 -9.47 0.12
C VAL A 120 6.30 -10.87 0.68
N THR A 121 5.34 -11.61 0.12
CA THR A 121 4.99 -12.96 0.60
C THR A 121 6.06 -13.99 0.27
N MET A 122 6.58 -13.99 -0.96
CA MET A 122 7.56 -14.99 -1.42
C MET A 122 8.93 -14.75 -0.80
N GLU A 123 9.29 -13.49 -0.60
CA GLU A 123 10.64 -13.10 -0.16
C GLU A 123 10.68 -12.63 1.31
N ALA A 124 9.63 -12.92 2.09
CA ALA A 124 9.53 -12.50 3.49
C ALA A 124 10.78 -12.84 4.33
N ALA A 125 11.39 -14.02 4.11
CA ALA A 125 12.61 -14.44 4.78
C ALA A 125 13.86 -13.62 4.35
N ASN A 126 13.81 -13.02 3.17
CA ASN A 126 14.88 -12.21 2.60
C ASN A 126 14.69 -10.70 2.87
N LEU A 127 13.55 -10.28 3.45
CA LEU A 127 13.26 -8.89 3.77
C LEU A 127 13.50 -8.64 5.27
N PRO A 128 14.34 -7.65 5.66
CA PRO A 128 14.53 -7.30 7.07
C PRO A 128 13.20 -6.85 7.70
N SER A 129 12.94 -7.25 8.95
CA SER A 129 11.74 -6.85 9.69
C SER A 129 11.58 -5.32 9.75
N SER A 130 12.67 -4.59 10.00
CA SER A 130 12.68 -3.13 10.01
C SER A 130 12.30 -2.50 8.66
N PHE A 131 12.51 -3.21 7.55
CA PHE A 131 12.07 -2.77 6.22
C PHE A 131 10.56 -3.01 6.04
N LEU A 132 10.07 -4.19 6.47
CA LEU A 132 8.64 -4.49 6.46
C LEU A 132 7.85 -3.51 7.33
N ASP A 133 8.34 -3.21 8.55
CA ASP A 133 7.72 -2.21 9.44
C ASP A 133 7.64 -0.82 8.79
N LYS A 134 8.68 -0.41 8.05
CA LYS A 134 8.66 0.86 7.30
C LYS A 134 7.64 0.85 6.16
N LEU A 135 7.51 -0.28 5.47
CA LEU A 135 6.56 -0.43 4.38
C LEU A 135 5.12 -0.37 4.90
N ASP A 136 4.83 -1.08 5.99
CA ASP A 136 3.52 -1.07 6.65
C ASP A 136 3.17 0.35 7.14
N ASN A 137 4.09 1.00 7.87
CA ASN A 137 3.88 2.36 8.33
C ASN A 137 3.61 3.34 7.17
N ALA A 138 4.35 3.23 6.06
CA ALA A 138 4.17 4.09 4.90
C ALA A 138 2.81 3.89 4.23
N THR A 139 2.30 2.65 4.18
CA THR A 139 0.98 2.34 3.60
C THR A 139 -0.16 2.80 4.50
N GLU A 140 0.02 2.81 5.82
CA GLU A 140 -0.99 3.19 6.79
C GLU A 140 -1.01 4.71 7.08
N GLU A 141 0.12 5.41 6.91
CA GLU A 141 0.33 6.81 7.34
C GLU A 141 -0.77 7.77 6.85
N GLY A 142 -1.19 7.65 5.59
CA GLY A 142 -2.23 8.49 5.01
C GLY A 142 -3.59 8.31 5.68
N ILE A 143 -3.95 7.06 6.00
CA ILE A 143 -5.23 6.73 6.66
C ILE A 143 -5.15 7.10 8.13
N ILE A 144 -4.03 6.84 8.81
CA ILE A 144 -3.80 7.24 10.22
C ILE A 144 -4.02 8.73 10.38
N ARG A 145 -3.39 9.55 9.53
CA ARG A 145 -3.56 10.99 9.55
C ARG A 145 -5.02 11.38 9.35
N ARG A 146 -5.70 10.76 8.40
CA ARG A 146 -7.11 11.08 8.12
C ARG A 146 -8.04 10.72 9.27
N PHE A 147 -7.80 9.59 9.93
CA PHE A 147 -8.56 9.19 11.13
C PHE A 147 -8.26 10.10 12.33
N THR A 148 -7.02 10.60 12.47
CA THR A 148 -6.69 11.63 13.46
C THR A 148 -7.54 12.89 13.23
N GLU A 149 -7.58 13.37 11.98
CA GLU A 149 -8.38 14.55 11.60
C GLU A 149 -9.89 14.32 11.83
N PHE A 150 -10.41 13.12 11.57
CA PHE A 150 -11.80 12.77 11.88
C PHE A 150 -12.08 12.76 13.38
N GLY A 151 -11.11 12.33 14.20
CA GLY A 151 -11.20 12.41 15.65
C GLY A 151 -11.24 13.86 16.15
N GLU A 152 -10.33 14.70 15.64
CA GLU A 152 -10.27 16.14 15.97
C GLU A 152 -11.55 16.89 15.55
N ALA A 153 -12.15 16.48 14.42
CA ALA A 153 -13.43 17.04 13.95
C ALA A 153 -14.66 16.48 14.68
N GLY A 154 -14.49 15.53 15.60
CA GLY A 154 -15.59 14.89 16.33
C GLY A 154 -16.46 13.96 15.49
N LEU A 155 -15.98 13.55 14.31
CA LEU A 155 -16.67 12.61 13.44
C LEU A 155 -16.52 11.16 13.91
N LEU A 156 -15.41 10.86 14.60
CA LEU A 156 -15.10 9.56 15.20
C LEU A 156 -14.52 9.74 16.60
N ASP A 157 -14.70 8.75 17.48
CA ASP A 157 -13.97 8.63 18.76
C ASP A 157 -12.73 7.75 18.54
N VAL A 158 -11.59 8.37 18.19
CA VAL A 158 -10.34 7.70 17.80
C VAL A 158 -9.24 8.02 18.81
N PRO A 159 -9.22 7.36 19.98
CA PRO A 159 -8.17 7.57 20.98
C PRO A 159 -6.79 7.07 20.51
N ASP A 160 -6.76 6.07 19.61
CA ASP A 160 -5.56 5.51 18.99
C ASP A 160 -5.79 5.38 17.47
N PRO A 161 -5.36 6.37 16.66
CA PRO A 161 -5.52 6.35 15.21
C PRO A 161 -4.79 5.21 14.52
N VAL A 162 -3.67 4.73 15.06
CA VAL A 162 -2.92 3.58 14.52
C VAL A 162 -3.74 2.31 14.68
N MET A 163 -4.29 2.07 15.88
CA MET A 163 -5.12 0.90 16.13
C MET A 163 -6.43 0.97 15.33
N ALA A 164 -7.05 2.15 15.24
CA ALA A 164 -8.24 2.35 14.42
C ALA A 164 -8.00 2.01 12.94
N THR A 165 -6.84 2.43 12.39
CA THR A 165 -6.46 2.09 11.02
C THR A 165 -6.30 0.58 10.82
N LYS A 166 -5.68 -0.12 11.77
CA LYS A 166 -5.53 -1.59 11.72
C LYS A 166 -6.89 -2.30 11.81
N HIS A 167 -7.79 -1.85 12.69
CA HIS A 167 -9.15 -2.38 12.77
C HIS A 167 -9.92 -2.14 11.47
N PHE A 168 -9.84 -0.94 10.90
CA PHE A 168 -10.46 -0.62 9.62
C PHE A 168 -9.95 -1.53 8.50
N ALA A 169 -8.62 -1.66 8.37
CA ALA A 169 -8.02 -2.53 7.36
C ALA A 169 -8.42 -4.01 7.55
N ALA A 170 -8.48 -4.50 8.79
CA ALA A 170 -8.88 -5.88 9.09
C ALA A 170 -10.33 -6.15 8.72
N LEU A 171 -11.25 -5.23 9.05
CA LEU A 171 -12.69 -5.38 8.80
C LEU A 171 -13.07 -5.20 7.32
N THR A 172 -12.23 -4.54 6.53
CA THR A 172 -12.51 -4.25 5.11
C THR A 172 -11.54 -5.02 4.20
N PHE A 173 -10.32 -4.54 4.05
CA PHE A 173 -9.36 -5.06 3.07
C PHE A 173 -8.94 -6.50 3.33
N LEU A 174 -8.58 -6.86 4.58
CA LEU A 174 -8.11 -8.20 4.88
C LEU A 174 -9.22 -9.24 4.72
N LEU A 175 -10.46 -8.93 5.07
CA LEU A 175 -11.60 -9.80 4.83
C LEU A 175 -11.85 -10.01 3.33
N VAL A 176 -11.68 -8.96 2.51
CA VAL A 176 -11.80 -9.09 1.05
C VAL A 176 -10.65 -9.91 0.47
N PHE A 177 -9.41 -9.59 0.88
CA PHE A 177 -8.22 -10.17 0.26
C PHE A 177 -7.89 -11.59 0.75
N ASN A 178 -8.37 -12.03 1.91
CA ASN A 178 -8.12 -13.36 2.47
C ASN A 178 -9.24 -14.39 2.19
N GLN A 179 -10.20 -14.11 1.30
CA GLN A 179 -11.23 -15.09 0.95
C GLN A 179 -10.61 -16.31 0.25
N PRO A 180 -10.95 -17.55 0.66
CA PRO A 180 -10.48 -18.77 0.00
C PRO A 180 -11.05 -18.89 -1.43
N GLY A 181 -10.26 -19.41 -2.36
CA GLY A 181 -10.67 -19.62 -3.75
C GLY A 181 -10.38 -18.48 -4.72
N ARG A 182 -9.51 -17.57 -4.37
CA ARG A 182 -9.11 -16.37 -5.14
C ARG A 182 -8.25 -16.67 -6.39
N THR A 183 -8.69 -17.58 -7.24
CA THR A 183 -8.21 -17.74 -8.63
C THR A 183 -9.17 -17.12 -9.64
N GLY A 184 -10.12 -16.31 -9.19
CA GLY A 184 -11.10 -15.62 -10.00
C GLY A 184 -11.62 -14.38 -9.27
N THR A 185 -12.21 -13.47 -10.02
CA THR A 185 -12.89 -12.29 -9.49
C THR A 185 -13.99 -12.74 -8.52
N MET A 186 -13.82 -12.42 -7.22
CA MET A 186 -14.92 -12.49 -6.28
C MET A 186 -16.09 -11.69 -6.87
N GLU A 187 -17.32 -12.22 -6.82
CA GLU A 187 -18.48 -11.50 -7.30
C GLU A 187 -18.52 -10.09 -6.67
N LYS A 188 -18.71 -9.08 -7.50
CA LYS A 188 -18.71 -7.68 -7.05
C LYS A 188 -19.64 -7.44 -5.87
N GLU A 189 -20.79 -8.12 -5.85
CA GLU A 189 -21.78 -8.05 -4.76
C GLU A 189 -21.23 -8.54 -3.43
N GLN A 190 -20.45 -9.63 -3.42
CA GLN A 190 -19.85 -10.15 -2.20
C GLN A 190 -18.77 -9.21 -1.66
N THR A 191 -17.94 -8.67 -2.55
CA THR A 191 -16.94 -7.63 -2.17
C THR A 191 -17.62 -6.42 -1.54
N LYS A 192 -18.64 -5.89 -2.19
CA LYS A 192 -19.41 -4.75 -1.70
C LYS A 192 -20.05 -5.05 -0.34
N ARG A 193 -20.64 -6.22 -0.17
CA ARG A 193 -21.23 -6.63 1.10
C ARG A 193 -20.21 -6.65 2.22
N ILE A 194 -19.02 -7.27 2.01
CA ILE A 194 -17.95 -7.33 3.03
C ILE A 194 -17.50 -5.92 3.40
N ILE A 195 -17.26 -5.06 2.41
CA ILE A 195 -16.83 -3.67 2.64
C ILE A 195 -17.90 -2.92 3.44
N THR A 196 -19.16 -2.96 3.00
CA THR A 196 -20.26 -2.24 3.66
C THR A 196 -20.42 -2.68 5.11
N GLU A 197 -20.45 -3.98 5.37
CA GLU A 197 -20.57 -4.51 6.74
C GLU A 197 -19.34 -4.18 7.59
N GLY A 198 -18.14 -4.28 7.01
CA GLY A 198 -16.89 -3.94 7.69
C GLY A 198 -16.84 -2.46 8.10
N VAL A 199 -17.23 -1.55 7.20
CA VAL A 199 -17.33 -0.11 7.50
C VAL A 199 -18.36 0.17 8.59
N ARG A 200 -19.54 -0.48 8.55
CA ARG A 200 -20.57 -0.31 9.59
C ARG A 200 -20.10 -0.77 10.95
N VAL A 201 -19.46 -1.93 11.03
CA VAL A 201 -18.88 -2.42 12.29
C VAL A 201 -17.82 -1.44 12.81
N PHE A 202 -16.96 -0.93 11.94
CA PHE A 202 -15.96 0.08 12.29
C PHE A 202 -16.63 1.35 12.84
N LEU A 203 -17.62 1.90 12.14
CA LEU A 203 -18.33 3.10 12.58
C LEU A 203 -19.08 2.90 13.89
N CYS A 204 -19.67 1.73 14.11
CA CYS A 204 -20.30 1.41 15.41
C CYS A 204 -19.26 1.40 16.55
N ALA A 205 -18.06 0.89 16.32
CA ALA A 205 -17.00 0.80 17.32
C ALA A 205 -16.37 2.17 17.63
N TYR A 206 -16.31 3.05 16.63
CA TYR A 206 -15.66 4.35 16.68
C TYR A 206 -16.65 5.54 16.58
N ALA A 207 -17.95 5.29 16.83
CA ALA A 207 -18.93 6.37 16.89
C ALA A 207 -18.57 7.39 17.97
N PRO A 208 -18.77 8.69 17.72
CA PRO A 208 -18.58 9.71 18.76
C PRO A 208 -19.41 9.37 19.99
N ARG A 209 -18.80 9.40 21.16
CA ARG A 209 -19.54 9.19 22.42
C ARG A 209 -20.50 10.37 22.60
N THR A 210 -21.78 10.11 22.51
CA THR A 210 -22.80 11.08 22.95
C THR A 210 -22.55 11.27 24.42
N VAL A 211 -22.18 12.50 24.82
CA VAL A 211 -22.13 12.89 26.26
C VAL A 211 -23.55 12.72 26.79
N GLN A 212 -23.86 11.60 27.41
CA GLN A 212 -25.05 11.46 28.20
C GLN A 212 -24.88 12.43 29.35
N ASN A 213 -25.62 13.53 29.30
CA ASN A 213 -25.77 14.41 30.41
C ASN A 213 -26.22 13.56 31.62
N GLU A 214 -25.29 13.31 32.53
CA GLU A 214 -25.58 12.77 33.86
C GLU A 214 -26.39 13.83 34.65
N ASN A 215 -27.64 13.98 34.29
CA ASN A 215 -28.68 14.53 35.15
C ASN A 215 -29.53 13.37 35.65
N GLN A 216 -28.95 12.51 36.49
CA GLN A 216 -29.76 11.69 37.37
C GLN A 216 -30.07 12.53 38.62
N PRO A 217 -31.32 12.82 38.93
CA PRO A 217 -31.68 13.43 40.19
C PRO A 217 -31.40 12.42 41.32
N SER A 218 -30.60 12.88 42.30
CA SER A 218 -30.43 12.20 43.58
C SER A 218 -31.79 12.06 44.28
N TYR A 219 -32.17 10.82 44.51
CA TYR A 219 -33.21 10.47 45.49
C TYR A 219 -32.57 10.01 46.78
#